data_4172160f02d1ebe836fa0e94457c4943
#
_entry.id   4172160f02d1ebe836fa0e94457c4943
#
_cell.length_a   1.000
_cell.length_b   1.000
_cell.length_c   1.000
_cell.angle_alpha   90.00
_cell.angle_beta   90.00
_cell.angle_gamma   90.00
#
_symmetry.space_group_name_H-M   'P 1'
#
loop_
_entity.id
_entity.type
_entity.pdbx_description
1 polymer ?
#
loop_
_entity_poly.entity_id
_entity_poly.type
_entity_poly.pdbx_seq_one_letter_code
_entity_poly.pdbx_strand_id
1 'polypeptide(L)'
;MAETIHFGEKFRTSLAKYFAIKSVTDHAFNHNIDAEFSGSDTVHIYEIATTELNNYNKSVDPSTGSRFGNVVEVGDHRYTFKLTQDVSLDRAVDRGNNDAVFNIKKAGAIMKAYIDKVIRPFKDKYRLGKWCTEAGIHVELAAAPTKSTIVEQIIDLHNAMIEEGVPENEGTLYIARNNLKYLKLAAEWVGLDSLGGKTLPKGTVGMFDGLVVQPVSSRKFPANCYFAIFVKDSIIAPEKINTFRGIKDSENMDGDRLQYRCKFDAFVMPNLAAGAAVACAASAVTKTPTVAISSGKATVTSDEGVVYYTLDGSDPRYLSADAK
;
A
#
# COMPACT_ATOMS: atom_id res chain seq x y z
N MET A 1 6.14 29.59 5.13
CA MET A 1 5.29 30.78 4.88
C MET A 1 4.43 31.00 6.10
N ALA A 2 4.44 32.21 6.67
CA ALA A 2 3.54 32.55 7.76
C ALA A 2 2.09 32.58 7.22
N GLU A 3 1.19 31.87 7.86
CA GLU A 3 -0.24 31.92 7.50
C GLU A 3 -0.82 33.27 7.94
N THR A 4 -1.45 33.97 7.02
CA THR A 4 -2.06 35.25 7.29
C THR A 4 -3.40 35.06 8.01
N ILE A 5 -3.59 35.76 9.13
CA ILE A 5 -4.85 35.75 9.89
C ILE A 5 -5.74 36.87 9.34
N HIS A 6 -6.90 36.50 8.82
CA HIS A 6 -7.91 37.47 8.37
C HIS A 6 -8.92 37.73 9.49
N PHE A 7 -9.00 38.95 9.96
CA PHE A 7 -10.03 39.41 10.89
C PHE A 7 -11.32 39.72 10.14
N GLY A 8 -12.43 39.17 10.63
CA GLY A 8 -13.71 39.31 9.95
C GLY A 8 -14.38 40.64 10.23
N GLU A 9 -14.80 41.35 9.19
CA GLU A 9 -15.61 42.59 9.30
C GLU A 9 -17.11 42.28 9.47
N LYS A 10 -17.55 41.05 9.15
CA LYS A 10 -18.94 40.60 9.24
C LYS A 10 -19.03 39.29 9.99
N PHE A 11 -20.09 39.15 10.78
CA PHE A 11 -20.39 37.93 11.52
C PHE A 11 -20.59 36.73 10.58
N ARG A 12 -19.78 35.69 10.73
CA ARG A 12 -19.92 34.40 10.04
C ARG A 12 -19.95 33.27 11.05
N THR A 13 -20.97 32.43 10.98
CA THR A 13 -21.18 31.33 11.92
C THR A 13 -20.55 30.01 11.48
N SER A 14 -20.01 29.91 10.27
CA SER A 14 -19.46 28.67 9.76
C SER A 14 -18.23 28.88 8.88
N LEU A 15 -17.30 27.92 8.95
CA LEU A 15 -16.17 27.83 8.02
C LEU A 15 -16.66 27.47 6.61
N ALA A 16 -15.95 27.94 5.61
CA ALA A 16 -16.21 27.57 4.22
C ALA A 16 -16.14 26.04 4.06
N LYS A 17 -17.08 25.50 3.28
CA LYS A 17 -17.08 24.07 2.94
C LYS A 17 -15.82 23.71 2.14
N TYR A 18 -15.30 22.53 2.36
CA TYR A 18 -14.18 21.98 1.60
C TYR A 18 -14.51 20.58 1.08
N PHE A 19 -13.80 20.16 0.05
CA PHE A 19 -13.93 18.80 -0.45
C PHE A 19 -13.23 17.83 0.51
N ALA A 20 -13.99 16.96 1.15
CA ALA A 20 -13.45 15.88 1.97
C ALA A 20 -12.87 14.80 1.07
N ILE A 21 -11.56 14.59 1.12
CA ILE A 21 -10.87 13.57 0.34
C ILE A 21 -11.00 12.24 1.11
N LYS A 22 -11.64 11.26 0.48
CA LYS A 22 -11.67 9.89 0.99
C LYS A 22 -10.37 9.17 0.61
N SER A 23 -9.91 8.29 1.48
CA SER A 23 -8.80 7.40 1.16
C SER A 23 -9.22 6.43 0.05
N VAL A 24 -8.29 6.18 -0.86
CA VAL A 24 -8.44 5.17 -1.92
C VAL A 24 -7.71 3.88 -1.58
N THR A 25 -6.90 3.88 -0.52
CA THR A 25 -6.07 2.76 -0.10
C THR A 25 -6.56 2.05 1.16
N ASP A 26 -7.40 2.69 1.99
CA ASP A 26 -7.85 2.10 3.27
C ASP A 26 -8.61 0.76 3.12
N HIS A 27 -9.21 0.49 1.96
CA HIS A 27 -9.90 -0.77 1.66
C HIS A 27 -9.07 -1.75 0.84
N ALA A 28 -7.86 -1.35 0.45
CA ALA A 28 -7.01 -2.08 -0.46
C ALA A 28 -6.31 -3.26 0.20
N PHE A 29 -6.00 -3.16 1.48
CA PHE A 29 -5.19 -4.13 2.22
C PHE A 29 -5.99 -4.86 3.29
N ASN A 30 -5.46 -5.99 3.75
CA ASN A 30 -6.06 -6.78 4.81
C ASN A 30 -5.76 -6.16 6.18
N HIS A 31 -6.82 -5.79 6.91
CA HIS A 31 -6.72 -5.24 8.28
C HIS A 31 -6.60 -6.32 9.37
N ASN A 32 -6.83 -7.59 9.02
CA ASN A 32 -6.89 -8.71 9.95
C ASN A 32 -5.55 -9.48 10.03
N ILE A 33 -4.49 -8.98 9.41
CA ILE A 33 -3.17 -9.59 9.55
C ILE A 33 -2.65 -9.30 10.96
N ASP A 34 -2.40 -10.36 11.73
CA ASP A 34 -1.81 -10.29 13.05
C ASP A 34 -0.34 -9.83 12.94
N ALA A 35 -0.15 -8.54 13.11
CA ALA A 35 1.16 -7.93 13.11
C ALA A 35 1.65 -7.75 14.55
N GLU A 36 2.68 -8.47 14.94
CA GLU A 36 3.29 -8.35 16.25
C GLU A 36 4.28 -7.17 16.26
N PHE A 37 4.02 -6.18 17.09
CA PHE A 37 4.90 -5.03 17.22
C PHE A 37 5.95 -5.28 18.29
N SER A 38 7.23 -5.34 17.89
CA SER A 38 8.36 -5.44 18.81
C SER A 38 9.11 -4.11 18.90
N GLY A 39 9.45 -3.69 20.12
CA GLY A 39 10.14 -2.42 20.35
C GLY A 39 9.36 -1.20 19.83
N SER A 40 10.07 -0.17 19.35
CA SER A 40 9.45 1.06 18.85
C SER A 40 9.06 1.00 17.38
N ASP A 41 9.78 0.24 16.57
CA ASP A 41 9.80 0.41 15.11
C ASP A 41 9.60 -0.88 14.32
N THR A 42 9.67 -2.05 14.96
CA THR A 42 9.70 -3.34 14.28
C THR A 42 8.33 -4.01 14.30
N VAL A 43 7.99 -4.65 13.19
CA VAL A 43 6.79 -5.46 13.00
C VAL A 43 7.22 -6.85 12.55
N HIS A 44 6.73 -7.88 13.23
CA HIS A 44 6.92 -9.28 12.88
C HIS A 44 5.62 -9.88 12.37
N ILE A 45 5.72 -10.62 11.28
CA ILE A 45 4.61 -11.38 10.70
C ILE A 45 5.10 -12.81 10.52
N TYR A 46 4.30 -13.77 10.97
CA TYR A 46 4.62 -15.19 10.92
C TYR A 46 3.82 -15.87 9.82
N GLU A 47 4.46 -16.81 9.15
CA GLU A 47 3.87 -17.65 8.12
C GLU A 47 4.24 -19.10 8.38
N ILE A 48 3.32 -20.00 8.07
CA ILE A 48 3.58 -21.46 8.18
C ILE A 48 4.42 -21.89 6.97
N ALA A 49 5.58 -22.50 7.25
CA ALA A 49 6.41 -23.05 6.20
C ALA A 49 5.73 -24.31 5.61
N THR A 50 5.46 -24.28 4.31
CA THR A 50 4.90 -25.44 3.58
C THR A 50 6.04 -26.29 3.02
N THR A 51 5.87 -27.61 3.04
CA THR A 51 6.80 -28.59 2.49
C THR A 51 6.18 -29.33 1.33
N GLU A 52 7.02 -29.93 0.48
CA GLU A 52 6.56 -30.76 -0.63
C GLU A 52 5.84 -32.02 -0.13
N LEU A 53 5.00 -32.61 -0.99
CA LEU A 53 4.29 -33.83 -0.72
C LEU A 53 5.21 -35.05 -0.80
N ASN A 54 5.12 -35.94 0.18
CA ASN A 54 5.75 -37.25 0.12
C ASN A 54 4.89 -38.24 -0.67
N ASN A 55 5.55 -39.18 -1.37
CA ASN A 55 4.83 -40.27 -1.96
C ASN A 55 4.36 -41.26 -0.90
N TYR A 56 3.09 -41.67 -0.96
CA TYR A 56 2.54 -42.70 -0.08
C TYR A 56 2.97 -44.09 -0.55
N ASN A 57 3.67 -44.83 0.29
CA ASN A 57 4.12 -46.18 0.01
C ASN A 57 3.05 -47.23 0.40
N LYS A 58 2.79 -48.22 -0.49
CA LYS A 58 1.85 -49.31 -0.20
C LYS A 58 2.36 -50.24 0.91
N SER A 59 3.67 -50.32 1.11
CA SER A 59 4.31 -51.07 2.21
C SER A 59 4.99 -50.08 3.16
N VAL A 60 5.19 -50.47 4.43
CA VAL A 60 5.94 -49.67 5.38
C VAL A 60 7.40 -49.63 4.93
N ASP A 61 7.95 -48.43 4.81
CA ASP A 61 9.37 -48.23 4.52
C ASP A 61 10.20 -48.65 5.74
N PRO A 62 11.12 -49.62 5.61
CA PRO A 62 11.94 -50.07 6.74
C PRO A 62 12.82 -49.00 7.34
N SER A 63 13.19 -47.95 6.55
CA SER A 63 14.08 -46.86 6.99
C SER A 63 13.37 -45.83 7.82
N THR A 64 12.10 -45.57 7.56
CA THR A 64 11.30 -44.54 8.24
C THR A 64 10.24 -45.10 9.17
N GLY A 65 9.93 -46.40 9.06
CA GLY A 65 8.84 -47.03 9.80
C GLY A 65 7.44 -46.53 9.43
N SER A 66 7.31 -45.79 8.33
CA SER A 66 6.09 -45.09 7.93
C SER A 66 5.74 -45.34 6.45
N ARG A 67 4.46 -45.34 6.14
CA ARG A 67 3.94 -45.31 4.76
C ARG A 67 3.85 -43.91 4.18
N PHE A 68 3.89 -42.87 5.04
CA PHE A 68 3.74 -41.48 4.68
C PHE A 68 5.09 -40.75 4.43
N GLY A 69 6.22 -41.46 4.48
CA GLY A 69 7.57 -40.91 4.39
C GLY A 69 8.08 -40.41 5.73
N ASN A 70 9.03 -39.48 5.70
CA ASN A 70 9.62 -38.89 6.89
C ASN A 70 8.64 -37.93 7.58
N VAL A 71 8.58 -38.04 8.90
CA VAL A 71 7.88 -37.02 9.70
C VAL A 71 8.76 -35.79 9.78
N VAL A 72 8.26 -34.66 9.29
CA VAL A 72 8.90 -33.35 9.36
C VAL A 72 8.01 -32.45 10.23
N GLU A 73 8.61 -31.79 11.22
CA GLU A 73 7.89 -30.81 12.02
C GLU A 73 7.57 -29.57 11.16
N VAL A 74 6.36 -29.02 11.36
CA VAL A 74 5.94 -27.83 10.65
C VAL A 74 6.72 -26.64 11.20
N GLY A 75 7.54 -26.04 10.35
CA GLY A 75 8.27 -24.81 10.68
C GLY A 75 7.44 -23.54 10.42
N ASP A 76 7.98 -22.42 10.84
CA ASP A 76 7.43 -21.09 10.55
C ASP A 76 8.49 -20.20 9.89
N HIS A 77 8.04 -19.28 9.06
CA HIS A 77 8.85 -18.18 8.55
C HIS A 77 8.45 -16.89 9.23
N ARG A 78 9.42 -16.15 9.75
CA ARG A 78 9.21 -14.85 10.38
C ARG A 78 9.73 -13.73 9.47
N TYR A 79 8.82 -12.92 8.95
CA TYR A 79 9.17 -11.69 8.25
C TYR A 79 9.27 -10.53 9.23
N THR A 80 10.35 -9.76 9.12
CA THR A 80 10.63 -8.64 10.00
C THR A 80 10.69 -7.35 9.19
N PHE A 81 9.79 -6.42 9.49
CA PHE A 81 9.71 -5.11 8.83
C PHE A 81 9.97 -3.99 9.84
N LYS A 82 10.48 -2.86 9.36
CA LYS A 82 10.71 -1.67 10.18
C LYS A 82 9.83 -0.51 9.71
N LEU A 83 9.09 0.12 10.65
CA LEU A 83 8.28 1.30 10.37
C LEU A 83 9.18 2.51 10.18
N THR A 84 9.17 3.12 8.98
CA THR A 84 10.03 4.24 8.63
C THR A 84 9.35 5.59 8.74
N GLN A 85 8.00 5.63 8.70
CA GLN A 85 7.25 6.88 8.72
C GLN A 85 6.79 7.22 10.14
N ASP A 86 7.30 8.32 10.70
CA ASP A 86 6.83 8.92 11.96
C ASP A 86 6.54 10.40 11.69
N VAL A 87 5.26 10.73 11.50
CA VAL A 87 4.82 12.05 11.12
C VAL A 87 3.96 12.69 12.19
N SER A 88 4.13 13.99 12.39
CA SER A 88 3.38 14.74 13.37
C SER A 88 2.83 16.04 12.78
N LEU A 89 1.75 16.53 13.41
CA LEU A 89 1.16 17.82 13.15
C LEU A 89 0.92 18.51 14.49
N ASP A 90 1.30 19.76 14.60
CA ASP A 90 1.05 20.60 15.76
C ASP A 90 0.47 21.94 15.31
N ARG A 91 -0.69 22.30 15.82
CA ARG A 91 -1.40 23.54 15.49
C ARG A 91 -2.00 24.19 16.73
N ALA A 92 -1.89 25.48 16.78
CA ALA A 92 -2.39 26.30 17.87
C ALA A 92 -3.59 27.14 17.41
N VAL A 93 -4.55 27.32 18.30
CA VAL A 93 -5.69 28.20 18.12
C VAL A 93 -5.67 29.19 19.28
N ASP A 94 -5.13 30.37 19.04
CA ASP A 94 -5.12 31.47 20.00
C ASP A 94 -6.53 31.94 20.29
N ARG A 95 -6.83 32.22 21.57
CA ARG A 95 -8.18 32.60 22.04
C ARG A 95 -8.56 33.99 21.51
N GLY A 96 -7.67 34.98 21.63
CA GLY A 96 -7.94 36.32 21.18
C GLY A 96 -8.16 36.38 19.66
N ASN A 97 -7.34 35.68 18.87
CA ASN A 97 -7.50 35.59 17.42
C ASN A 97 -8.78 34.83 17.03
N ASN A 98 -9.16 33.81 17.81
CA ASN A 98 -10.38 33.07 17.55
C ASN A 98 -11.63 33.90 17.87
N ASP A 99 -11.60 34.68 18.95
CA ASP A 99 -12.67 35.64 19.31
C ASP A 99 -12.82 36.72 18.23
N ALA A 100 -11.71 37.26 17.72
CA ALA A 100 -11.69 38.24 16.61
C ALA A 100 -12.32 37.70 15.32
N VAL A 101 -12.36 36.38 15.12
CA VAL A 101 -13.06 35.71 14.01
C VAL A 101 -14.35 35.01 14.45
N PHE A 102 -14.95 35.46 15.55
CA PHE A 102 -16.26 35.01 16.07
C PHE A 102 -16.29 33.53 16.47
N ASN A 103 -15.22 33.00 17.07
CA ASN A 103 -15.13 31.63 17.58
C ASN A 103 -15.43 30.53 16.54
N ILE A 104 -15.13 30.76 15.27
CA ILE A 104 -15.40 29.81 14.18
C ILE A 104 -14.45 28.61 14.22
N LYS A 105 -13.24 28.80 14.77
CA LYS A 105 -12.18 27.79 14.77
C LYS A 105 -12.39 26.75 15.87
N LYS A 106 -13.33 25.83 15.68
CA LYS A 106 -13.56 24.71 16.60
C LYS A 106 -12.51 23.63 16.36
N ALA A 107 -11.87 23.15 17.43
CA ALA A 107 -10.80 22.15 17.41
C ALA A 107 -11.15 20.91 16.57
N GLY A 108 -12.33 20.33 16.74
CA GLY A 108 -12.77 19.17 15.98
C GLY A 108 -12.93 19.42 14.47
N ALA A 109 -13.43 20.62 14.08
CA ALA A 109 -13.60 20.98 12.68
C ALA A 109 -12.24 21.19 11.99
N ILE A 110 -11.30 21.82 12.70
CA ILE A 110 -9.93 22.00 12.23
C ILE A 110 -9.27 20.65 12.03
N MET A 111 -9.33 19.76 13.02
CA MET A 111 -8.71 18.43 12.92
C MET A 111 -9.29 17.60 11.78
N LYS A 112 -10.61 17.59 11.61
CA LYS A 112 -11.26 16.93 10.49
C LYS A 112 -10.74 17.46 9.14
N ALA A 113 -10.56 18.77 9.03
CA ALA A 113 -10.02 19.38 7.81
C ALA A 113 -8.59 18.93 7.52
N TYR A 114 -7.73 18.84 8.55
CA TYR A 114 -6.35 18.33 8.39
C TYR A 114 -6.33 16.83 8.03
N ILE A 115 -7.16 16.00 8.65
CA ILE A 115 -7.30 14.59 8.29
C ILE A 115 -7.67 14.45 6.81
N ASP A 116 -8.72 15.16 6.37
CA ASP A 116 -9.26 15.02 5.02
C ASP A 116 -8.36 15.62 3.93
N LYS A 117 -7.69 16.75 4.22
CA LYS A 117 -6.91 17.49 3.20
C LYS A 117 -5.42 17.15 3.18
N VAL A 118 -4.85 16.70 4.29
CA VAL A 118 -3.40 16.55 4.44
C VAL A 118 -3.04 15.09 4.73
N ILE A 119 -3.59 14.51 5.81
CA ILE A 119 -3.15 13.21 6.32
C ILE A 119 -3.53 12.08 5.37
N ARG A 120 -4.80 11.99 4.96
CA ARG A 120 -5.28 10.95 4.03
C ARG A 120 -4.57 10.98 2.68
N PRO A 121 -4.46 12.13 1.98
CA PRO A 121 -3.73 12.18 0.71
C PRO A 121 -2.25 11.81 0.85
N PHE A 122 -1.62 12.17 1.96
CA PHE A 122 -0.24 11.81 2.26
C PHE A 122 -0.08 10.30 2.43
N LYS A 123 -0.92 9.67 3.28
CA LYS A 123 -0.91 8.21 3.47
C LYS A 123 -1.18 7.46 2.17
N ASP A 124 -2.20 7.86 1.40
CA ASP A 124 -2.53 7.24 0.11
C ASP A 124 -1.35 7.28 -0.87
N LYS A 125 -0.72 8.45 -0.99
CA LYS A 125 0.43 8.60 -1.90
C LYS A 125 1.61 7.74 -1.47
N TYR A 126 1.88 7.70 -0.17
CA TYR A 126 2.98 6.91 0.38
C TYR A 126 2.74 5.40 0.17
N ARG A 127 1.56 4.89 0.57
CA ARG A 127 1.18 3.48 0.43
C ARG A 127 1.25 3.01 -1.03
N LEU A 128 0.62 3.74 -1.95
CA LEU A 128 0.69 3.43 -3.37
C LEU A 128 2.13 3.46 -3.90
N GLY A 129 2.93 4.44 -3.47
CA GLY A 129 4.34 4.52 -3.83
C GLY A 129 5.09 3.26 -3.42
N LYS A 130 4.96 2.86 -2.15
CA LYS A 130 5.60 1.67 -1.60
C LYS A 130 5.13 0.38 -2.28
N TRP A 131 3.84 0.15 -2.38
CA TRP A 131 3.30 -1.06 -3.00
C TRP A 131 3.68 -1.20 -4.47
N CYS A 132 3.71 -0.09 -5.22
CA CYS A 132 4.19 -0.13 -6.61
C CYS A 132 5.71 -0.39 -6.71
N THR A 133 6.51 0.12 -5.77
CA THR A 133 7.97 -0.10 -5.77
C THR A 133 8.32 -1.52 -5.31
N GLU A 134 7.55 -2.08 -4.39
CA GLU A 134 7.77 -3.40 -3.78
C GLU A 134 6.96 -4.52 -4.45
N ALA A 135 6.22 -4.21 -5.51
CA ALA A 135 5.45 -5.21 -6.25
C ALA A 135 6.33 -6.37 -6.72
N GLY A 136 5.79 -7.59 -6.67
CA GLY A 136 6.54 -8.76 -7.13
C GLY A 136 6.63 -8.86 -8.65
N ILE A 137 5.63 -8.30 -9.37
CA ILE A 137 5.57 -8.32 -10.83
C ILE A 137 5.66 -6.88 -11.36
N HIS A 138 6.69 -6.62 -12.15
CA HIS A 138 6.88 -5.35 -12.84
C HIS A 138 6.87 -5.58 -14.36
N VAL A 139 5.88 -5.02 -15.04
CA VAL A 139 5.79 -5.07 -16.50
C VAL A 139 6.21 -3.73 -17.08
N GLU A 140 7.25 -3.79 -17.92
CA GLU A 140 7.75 -2.62 -18.62
C GLU A 140 6.92 -2.33 -19.86
N LEU A 141 6.37 -1.13 -19.95
CA LEU A 141 5.68 -0.65 -21.14
C LEU A 141 6.60 0.26 -21.96
N ALA A 142 6.81 -0.09 -23.21
CA ALA A 142 7.63 0.70 -24.13
C ALA A 142 7.06 2.10 -24.39
N ALA A 143 5.74 2.26 -24.26
CA ALA A 143 5.03 3.53 -24.42
C ALA A 143 3.86 3.64 -23.45
N ALA A 144 3.44 4.87 -23.17
CA ALA A 144 2.26 5.13 -22.36
C ALA A 144 1.00 4.46 -22.98
N PRO A 145 0.07 3.93 -22.15
CA PRO A 145 -1.15 3.31 -22.59
C PRO A 145 -1.98 4.22 -23.50
N THR A 146 -2.53 3.65 -24.56
CA THR A 146 -3.45 4.31 -25.51
C THR A 146 -4.79 3.61 -25.51
N LYS A 147 -5.79 4.12 -26.23
CA LYS A 147 -7.10 3.47 -26.39
C LYS A 147 -7.00 2.05 -26.97
N SER A 148 -6.05 1.81 -27.88
CA SER A 148 -5.87 0.53 -28.57
C SER A 148 -5.03 -0.49 -27.81
N THR A 149 -4.22 -0.06 -26.84
CA THR A 149 -3.27 -0.93 -26.16
C THR A 149 -3.61 -1.21 -24.69
N ILE A 150 -4.42 -0.36 -24.06
CA ILE A 150 -4.64 -0.41 -22.61
C ILE A 150 -5.32 -1.70 -22.15
N VAL A 151 -6.24 -2.24 -22.95
CA VAL A 151 -6.97 -3.47 -22.66
C VAL A 151 -6.03 -4.65 -22.65
N GLU A 152 -5.28 -4.82 -23.74
CA GLU A 152 -4.26 -5.87 -23.88
C GLU A 152 -3.23 -5.81 -22.74
N GLN A 153 -2.68 -4.62 -22.46
CA GLN A 153 -1.70 -4.43 -21.40
C GLN A 153 -2.23 -4.75 -19.99
N ILE A 154 -3.51 -4.51 -19.70
CA ILE A 154 -4.11 -4.87 -18.40
C ILE A 154 -4.30 -6.39 -18.32
N ILE A 155 -4.78 -7.01 -19.41
CA ILE A 155 -4.95 -8.47 -19.48
C ILE A 155 -3.59 -9.18 -19.37
N ASP A 156 -2.56 -8.70 -20.03
CA ASP A 156 -1.20 -9.26 -19.94
C ASP A 156 -0.65 -9.19 -18.51
N LEU A 157 -0.84 -8.05 -17.83
CA LEU A 157 -0.44 -7.91 -16.43
C LEU A 157 -1.22 -8.86 -15.50
N HIS A 158 -2.53 -9.02 -15.74
CA HIS A 158 -3.37 -9.91 -14.97
C HIS A 158 -3.01 -11.38 -15.22
N ASN A 159 -2.76 -11.76 -16.47
CA ASN A 159 -2.30 -13.10 -16.83
C ASN A 159 -0.96 -13.44 -16.18
N ALA A 160 -0.02 -12.49 -16.14
CA ALA A 160 1.25 -12.71 -15.46
C ALA A 160 1.07 -13.02 -13.96
N MET A 161 0.07 -12.43 -13.30
CA MET A 161 -0.26 -12.76 -11.91
C MET A 161 -0.88 -14.16 -11.78
N ILE A 162 -1.78 -14.54 -12.69
CA ILE A 162 -2.46 -15.83 -12.69
C ILE A 162 -1.46 -16.97 -12.92
N GLU A 163 -0.50 -16.80 -13.83
CA GLU A 163 0.58 -17.77 -14.09
C GLU A 163 1.47 -18.01 -12.85
N GLU A 164 1.61 -17.00 -11.97
CA GLU A 164 2.29 -17.13 -10.68
C GLU A 164 1.40 -17.70 -9.56
N GLY A 165 0.17 -18.16 -9.90
CA GLY A 165 -0.74 -18.83 -8.98
C GLY A 165 -1.67 -17.90 -8.19
N VAL A 166 -1.82 -16.65 -8.59
CA VAL A 166 -2.78 -15.71 -7.96
C VAL A 166 -4.20 -16.01 -8.43
N PRO A 167 -5.22 -16.02 -7.53
CA PRO A 167 -6.61 -16.28 -7.92
C PRO A 167 -7.17 -15.19 -8.84
N GLU A 168 -7.88 -15.59 -9.90
CA GLU A 168 -8.36 -14.70 -10.99
C GLU A 168 -9.27 -13.55 -10.55
N ASN A 169 -10.05 -13.71 -9.48
CA ASN A 169 -11.14 -12.78 -9.13
C ASN A 169 -10.89 -11.97 -7.85
N GLU A 170 -9.68 -11.95 -7.31
CA GLU A 170 -9.39 -11.31 -6.02
C GLU A 170 -8.68 -9.96 -6.13
N GLY A 171 -8.31 -9.55 -7.33
CA GLY A 171 -7.54 -8.32 -7.56
C GLY A 171 -8.39 -7.05 -7.63
N THR A 172 -7.76 -5.94 -7.28
CA THR A 172 -8.26 -4.58 -7.53
C THR A 172 -7.31 -3.84 -8.46
N LEU A 173 -7.83 -3.40 -9.61
CA LEU A 173 -7.10 -2.62 -10.59
C LEU A 173 -7.08 -1.14 -10.17
N TYR A 174 -5.93 -0.64 -9.75
CA TYR A 174 -5.67 0.76 -9.51
C TYR A 174 -5.19 1.43 -10.79
N ILE A 175 -5.97 2.36 -11.32
CA ILE A 175 -5.66 3.02 -12.58
C ILE A 175 -5.56 4.54 -12.42
N ALA A 176 -4.51 5.15 -13.00
CA ALA A 176 -4.39 6.59 -13.03
C ALA A 176 -5.53 7.22 -13.84
N ARG A 177 -6.13 8.30 -13.34
CA ARG A 177 -7.28 8.97 -14.00
C ARG A 177 -7.03 9.34 -15.45
N ASN A 178 -5.78 9.68 -15.79
CA ASN A 178 -5.42 10.00 -17.16
C ASN A 178 -5.59 8.80 -18.10
N ASN A 179 -5.39 7.58 -17.60
CA ASN A 179 -5.48 6.34 -18.38
C ASN A 179 -6.89 5.72 -18.34
N LEU A 180 -7.65 5.99 -17.28
CA LEU A 180 -9.03 5.51 -17.14
C LEU A 180 -9.92 5.89 -18.33
N LYS A 181 -9.71 7.07 -18.94
CA LYS A 181 -10.46 7.50 -20.12
C LYS A 181 -10.33 6.53 -21.28
N TYR A 182 -9.14 5.97 -21.49
CA TYR A 182 -8.88 5.01 -22.57
C TYR A 182 -9.59 3.68 -22.30
N LEU A 183 -9.54 3.20 -21.06
CA LEU A 183 -10.27 1.99 -20.66
C LEU A 183 -11.78 2.15 -20.84
N LYS A 184 -12.37 3.28 -20.46
CA LYS A 184 -13.80 3.54 -20.64
C LYS A 184 -14.25 3.67 -22.10
N LEU A 185 -13.33 3.96 -23.00
CA LEU A 185 -13.59 4.04 -24.43
C LEU A 185 -13.36 2.70 -25.15
N ALA A 186 -12.86 1.69 -24.45
CA ALA A 186 -12.71 0.34 -24.99
C ALA A 186 -14.06 -0.37 -25.06
N ALA A 187 -14.25 -1.21 -26.07
CA ALA A 187 -15.52 -1.93 -26.31
C ALA A 187 -15.79 -3.00 -25.23
N GLU A 188 -14.73 -3.52 -24.62
CA GLU A 188 -14.74 -4.57 -23.61
C GLU A 188 -15.07 -4.04 -22.20
N TRP A 189 -15.20 -2.72 -22.07
CA TRP A 189 -15.52 -2.10 -20.77
C TRP A 189 -16.95 -2.41 -20.32
N VAL A 190 -17.10 -3.04 -19.18
CA VAL A 190 -18.39 -3.26 -18.51
C VAL A 190 -18.58 -2.21 -17.42
N GLY A 191 -19.41 -1.22 -17.67
CA GLY A 191 -19.73 -0.16 -16.73
C GLY A 191 -20.59 -0.64 -15.56
N LEU A 192 -20.67 0.18 -14.51
CA LEU A 192 -21.45 -0.09 -13.30
C LEU A 192 -22.92 -0.43 -13.59
N ASP A 193 -23.51 0.26 -14.56
CA ASP A 193 -24.93 0.09 -14.94
C ASP A 193 -25.23 -1.28 -15.58
N SER A 194 -24.21 -1.94 -16.16
CA SER A 194 -24.34 -3.25 -16.81
C SER A 194 -24.15 -4.42 -15.85
N LEU A 195 -23.71 -4.19 -14.61
CA LEU A 195 -23.36 -5.22 -13.62
C LEU A 195 -24.56 -5.79 -12.84
N GLY A 196 -25.80 -5.42 -13.19
CA GLY A 196 -27.00 -6.07 -12.69
C GLY A 196 -27.15 -6.07 -11.16
N GLY A 197 -26.78 -5.00 -10.46
CA GLY A 197 -27.02 -4.86 -9.02
C GLY A 197 -25.93 -5.41 -8.11
N LYS A 198 -24.77 -5.82 -8.60
CA LYS A 198 -23.61 -6.13 -7.72
C LYS A 198 -23.17 -4.88 -6.98
N THR A 199 -23.12 -4.96 -5.65
CA THR A 199 -22.66 -3.85 -4.80
C THR A 199 -21.14 -3.75 -4.89
N LEU A 200 -20.65 -2.70 -5.55
CA LEU A 200 -19.22 -2.40 -5.60
C LEU A 200 -18.77 -1.52 -4.42
N PRO A 201 -17.51 -1.63 -3.98
CA PRO A 201 -16.93 -0.76 -2.97
C PRO A 201 -17.04 0.73 -3.35
N LYS A 202 -17.22 1.59 -2.35
CA LYS A 202 -17.33 3.05 -2.59
C LYS A 202 -16.06 3.60 -3.24
N GLY A 203 -16.24 4.24 -4.40
CA GLY A 203 -15.14 4.85 -5.15
C GLY A 203 -14.71 4.09 -6.39
N THR A 204 -15.15 2.86 -6.57
CA THR A 204 -14.93 2.06 -7.79
C THR A 204 -15.83 2.53 -8.94
N VAL A 205 -15.42 2.24 -10.18
CA VAL A 205 -16.13 2.71 -11.39
C VAL A 205 -16.71 1.58 -12.23
N GLY A 206 -16.36 0.34 -11.95
CA GLY A 206 -16.82 -0.82 -12.71
C GLY A 206 -15.96 -2.04 -12.41
N MET A 207 -16.17 -3.08 -13.18
CA MET A 207 -15.30 -4.28 -13.19
C MET A 207 -14.73 -4.46 -14.59
N PHE A 208 -13.54 -5.00 -14.66
CA PHE A 208 -12.87 -5.36 -15.90
C PHE A 208 -12.07 -6.64 -15.64
N ASP A 209 -12.26 -7.67 -16.45
CA ASP A 209 -11.58 -8.95 -16.35
C ASP A 209 -11.60 -9.56 -14.93
N GLY A 210 -12.78 -9.57 -14.28
CA GLY A 210 -12.92 -10.02 -12.90
C GLY A 210 -12.42 -9.03 -11.82
N LEU A 211 -11.62 -8.04 -12.19
CA LEU A 211 -11.01 -7.07 -11.29
C LEU A 211 -11.92 -5.88 -11.01
N VAL A 212 -11.94 -5.43 -9.76
CA VAL A 212 -12.63 -4.19 -9.37
C VAL A 212 -11.77 -2.98 -9.74
N VAL A 213 -12.30 -2.05 -10.54
CA VAL A 213 -11.54 -0.89 -11.02
C VAL A 213 -11.66 0.29 -10.07
N GLN A 214 -10.55 0.67 -9.46
CA GLN A 214 -10.39 1.80 -8.55
C GLN A 214 -9.61 2.94 -9.21
N PRO A 215 -10.27 4.06 -9.57
CA PRO A 215 -9.59 5.21 -10.13
C PRO A 215 -8.79 5.97 -9.08
N VAL A 216 -7.56 6.32 -9.40
CA VAL A 216 -6.68 7.10 -8.55
C VAL A 216 -6.24 8.37 -9.26
N SER A 217 -6.12 9.48 -8.50
CA SER A 217 -5.55 10.70 -9.04
C SER A 217 -4.11 10.46 -9.48
N SER A 218 -3.76 10.88 -10.69
CA SER A 218 -2.39 10.74 -11.22
C SER A 218 -1.31 11.39 -10.34
N ARG A 219 -1.68 12.31 -9.45
CA ARG A 219 -0.76 12.93 -8.47
C ARG A 219 -0.41 12.00 -7.29
N LYS A 220 -1.24 10.98 -7.04
CA LYS A 220 -1.01 9.98 -5.97
C LYS A 220 -0.25 8.76 -6.48
N PHE A 221 -0.30 8.50 -7.79
CA PHE A 221 0.49 7.44 -8.40
C PHE A 221 1.97 7.81 -8.44
N PRO A 222 2.89 6.82 -8.34
CA PRO A 222 4.30 7.04 -8.60
C PRO A 222 4.54 7.59 -10.02
N ALA A 223 5.62 8.32 -10.19
CA ALA A 223 6.01 8.80 -11.51
C ALA A 223 6.26 7.60 -12.45
N ASN A 224 5.83 7.75 -13.70
CA ASN A 224 5.99 6.73 -14.75
C ASN A 224 5.26 5.39 -14.51
N CYS A 225 4.40 5.26 -13.49
CA CYS A 225 3.50 4.13 -13.33
C CYS A 225 2.12 4.48 -13.88
N TYR A 226 1.53 3.54 -14.62
CA TYR A 226 0.28 3.78 -15.35
C TYR A 226 -0.93 3.16 -14.67
N PHE A 227 -0.79 1.91 -14.24
CA PHE A 227 -1.78 1.15 -13.46
C PHE A 227 -1.09 0.05 -12.66
N ALA A 228 -1.80 -0.47 -11.68
CA ALA A 228 -1.32 -1.56 -10.83
C ALA A 228 -2.49 -2.45 -10.41
N ILE A 229 -2.24 -3.73 -10.20
CA ILE A 229 -3.19 -4.69 -9.67
C ILE A 229 -2.68 -5.14 -8.31
N PHE A 230 -3.54 -5.06 -7.30
CA PHE A 230 -3.20 -5.53 -5.96
C PHE A 230 -4.27 -6.50 -5.46
N VAL A 231 -3.83 -7.62 -4.93
CA VAL A 231 -4.64 -8.54 -4.13
C VAL A 231 -4.60 -8.09 -2.69
N LYS A 232 -5.74 -8.14 -2.01
CA LYS A 232 -5.90 -7.57 -0.67
C LYS A 232 -4.93 -8.16 0.36
N ASP A 233 -4.64 -9.46 0.28
CA ASP A 233 -3.81 -10.16 1.25
C ASP A 233 -2.30 -10.01 0.97
N SER A 234 -1.93 -9.60 -0.25
CA SER A 234 -0.53 -9.38 -0.62
C SER A 234 0.06 -8.08 -0.10
N ILE A 235 -0.79 -7.13 0.28
CA ILE A 235 -0.37 -5.79 0.72
C ILE A 235 -0.82 -5.50 2.15
N ILE A 236 0.05 -4.87 2.92
CA ILE A 236 -0.22 -4.47 4.30
C ILE A 236 0.17 -3.02 4.55
N ALA A 237 -0.47 -2.40 5.53
CA ALA A 237 -0.18 -1.04 5.96
C ALA A 237 -0.31 -0.91 7.48
N PRO A 238 0.65 -1.44 8.26
CA PRO A 238 0.60 -1.40 9.71
C PRO A 238 0.70 0.03 10.25
N GLU A 239 -0.13 0.34 11.23
CA GLU A 239 -0.13 1.61 11.97
C GLU A 239 0.06 1.33 13.47
N LYS A 240 1.20 1.73 14.03
CA LYS A 240 1.49 1.54 15.45
C LYS A 240 0.96 2.66 16.33
N ILE A 241 1.10 3.89 15.88
CA ILE A 241 0.67 5.08 16.59
C ILE A 241 -0.24 5.86 15.64
N ASN A 242 -1.44 6.15 16.10
CA ASN A 242 -2.37 7.04 15.41
C ASN A 242 -3.15 7.80 16.50
N THR A 243 -2.51 8.83 17.03
CA THR A 243 -2.99 9.52 18.23
C THR A 243 -3.28 10.98 17.91
N PHE A 244 -4.45 11.43 18.33
CA PHE A 244 -4.83 12.83 18.37
C PHE A 244 -5.02 13.25 19.82
N ARG A 245 -4.52 14.45 20.15
CA ARG A 245 -4.83 15.11 21.43
C ARG A 245 -5.06 16.60 21.26
N GLY A 246 -6.00 17.13 21.99
CA GLY A 246 -6.21 18.56 22.17
C GLY A 246 -5.76 18.96 23.58
N ILE A 247 -4.90 19.93 23.69
CA ILE A 247 -4.44 20.52 24.95
C ILE A 247 -5.15 21.86 25.08
N LYS A 248 -5.95 22.02 26.14
CA LYS A 248 -6.57 23.28 26.50
C LYS A 248 -5.60 24.12 27.30
N ASP A 249 -5.65 25.44 27.12
CA ASP A 249 -4.85 26.40 27.87
C ASP A 249 -3.33 26.02 27.90
N SER A 250 -2.72 25.99 26.70
CA SER A 250 -1.31 25.60 26.53
C SER A 250 -0.39 26.62 27.21
N GLU A 251 0.69 26.15 27.88
CA GLU A 251 1.62 26.97 28.68
C GLU A 251 2.24 28.17 27.93
N ASN A 252 2.43 28.07 26.62
CA ASN A 252 3.13 29.08 25.85
C ASN A 252 2.19 30.01 25.04
N MET A 253 0.86 29.89 25.23
CA MET A 253 -0.12 30.72 24.52
C MET A 253 -1.48 30.68 25.21
N ASP A 254 -2.24 31.76 25.10
CA ASP A 254 -3.63 31.78 25.54
C ASP A 254 -4.54 31.12 24.48
N GLY A 255 -4.76 29.79 24.61
CA GLY A 255 -5.60 29.08 23.66
C GLY A 255 -5.36 27.56 23.62
N ASP A 256 -5.97 26.92 22.63
CA ASP A 256 -5.94 25.46 22.46
C ASP A 256 -4.83 25.02 21.49
N ARG A 257 -4.16 23.92 21.80
CA ARG A 257 -3.15 23.30 20.96
C ARG A 257 -3.64 21.93 20.50
N LEU A 258 -3.57 21.68 19.19
CA LEU A 258 -3.99 20.44 18.54
C LEU A 258 -2.78 19.68 18.04
N GLN A 259 -2.58 18.48 18.54
CA GLN A 259 -1.46 17.64 18.16
C GLN A 259 -1.95 16.32 17.57
N TYR A 260 -1.28 15.90 16.50
CA TYR A 260 -1.48 14.60 15.87
C TYR A 260 -0.13 13.94 15.65
N ARG A 261 -0.03 12.65 15.91
CA ARG A 261 1.13 11.83 15.58
C ARG A 261 0.68 10.51 14.99
N CYS A 262 1.33 10.10 13.91
CA CYS A 262 1.07 8.82 13.26
C CYS A 262 2.40 8.15 12.92
N LYS A 263 2.57 6.90 13.37
CA LYS A 263 3.68 6.04 12.99
C LYS A 263 3.14 4.86 12.22
N PHE A 264 3.55 4.74 10.95
CA PHE A 264 3.02 3.76 10.02
C PHE A 264 4.05 3.42 8.93
N ASP A 265 3.75 2.37 8.17
CA ASP A 265 4.44 2.06 6.93
C ASP A 265 3.51 1.30 5.98
N ALA A 266 4.04 0.83 4.85
CA ALA A 266 3.34 0.02 3.88
C ALA A 266 4.33 -0.97 3.25
N PHE A 267 3.92 -2.24 3.14
CA PHE A 267 4.76 -3.33 2.63
C PHE A 267 3.97 -4.22 1.69
N VAL A 268 4.68 -4.93 0.83
CA VAL A 268 4.18 -6.10 0.11
C VAL A 268 4.72 -7.34 0.81
N MET A 269 3.86 -8.33 1.05
CA MET A 269 4.25 -9.59 1.69
C MET A 269 5.15 -10.39 0.75
N PRO A 270 6.36 -10.81 1.17
CA PRO A 270 7.32 -11.48 0.29
C PRO A 270 6.79 -12.80 -0.30
N ASN A 271 6.07 -13.58 0.50
CA ASN A 271 5.45 -14.83 0.09
C ASN A 271 4.28 -14.67 -0.89
N LEU A 272 3.61 -13.50 -0.85
CA LEU A 272 2.48 -13.16 -1.70
C LEU A 272 2.82 -12.02 -2.67
N ALA A 273 4.10 -11.81 -2.95
CA ALA A 273 4.56 -10.69 -3.77
C ALA A 273 3.96 -10.71 -5.19
N ALA A 274 3.70 -11.89 -5.75
CA ALA A 274 3.01 -12.05 -7.03
C ALA A 274 1.59 -11.44 -7.04
N GLY A 275 0.95 -11.30 -5.86
CA GLY A 275 -0.34 -10.62 -5.72
C GLY A 275 -0.27 -9.10 -5.84
N ALA A 276 0.91 -8.52 -6.06
CA ALA A 276 1.12 -7.12 -6.34
C ALA A 276 1.86 -6.98 -7.68
N ALA A 277 1.17 -6.41 -8.68
CA ALA A 277 1.70 -6.23 -10.02
C ALA A 277 1.56 -4.77 -10.48
N VAL A 278 2.53 -4.26 -11.21
CA VAL A 278 2.54 -2.87 -11.67
C VAL A 278 3.02 -2.77 -13.12
N ALA A 279 2.36 -1.92 -13.89
CA ALA A 279 2.78 -1.55 -15.23
C ALA A 279 3.36 -0.14 -15.23
N CYS A 280 4.64 -0.04 -15.57
CA CYS A 280 5.42 1.19 -15.53
C CYS A 280 6.15 1.41 -16.87
N ALA A 281 6.63 2.64 -17.09
CA ALA A 281 7.60 2.89 -18.15
C ALA A 281 8.94 2.23 -17.79
N ALA A 282 9.71 1.80 -18.78
CA ALA A 282 11.02 1.18 -18.62
C ALA A 282 11.98 1.98 -17.71
N SER A 283 11.89 3.31 -17.74
CA SER A 283 12.67 4.21 -16.86
C SER A 283 12.30 4.18 -15.38
N ALA A 284 11.18 3.56 -15.02
CA ALA A 284 10.72 3.48 -13.63
C ALA A 284 10.99 2.12 -12.97
N VAL A 285 11.44 1.13 -13.75
CA VAL A 285 11.71 -0.22 -13.26
C VAL A 285 13.20 -0.35 -12.98
N THR A 286 13.53 -0.68 -11.74
CA THR A 286 14.88 -1.13 -11.39
C THR A 286 14.99 -2.60 -11.75
N LYS A 287 16.01 -2.97 -12.48
CA LYS A 287 16.19 -4.37 -12.90
C LYS A 287 16.42 -5.28 -11.69
N THR A 288 15.71 -6.39 -11.66
CA THR A 288 15.87 -7.40 -10.61
C THR A 288 17.25 -8.04 -10.71
N PRO A 289 18.01 -8.20 -9.60
CA PRO A 289 19.28 -8.92 -9.61
C PRO A 289 19.08 -10.37 -10.06
N THR A 290 20.01 -10.87 -10.84
CA THR A 290 20.02 -12.28 -11.24
C THR A 290 20.82 -13.10 -10.24
N VAL A 291 20.23 -14.20 -9.76
CA VAL A 291 20.89 -15.13 -8.84
C VAL A 291 21.19 -16.43 -9.58
N ALA A 292 22.46 -16.78 -9.69
CA ALA A 292 22.90 -18.07 -10.23
C ALA A 292 23.49 -18.92 -9.10
N ILE A 293 22.98 -20.13 -8.94
CA ILE A 293 23.48 -21.10 -7.94
C ILE A 293 24.25 -22.19 -8.69
N SER A 294 25.55 -22.32 -8.38
CA SER A 294 26.41 -23.35 -8.95
C SER A 294 27.37 -23.88 -7.88
N SER A 295 27.46 -25.19 -7.77
CA SER A 295 28.37 -25.88 -6.84
C SER A 295 28.25 -25.40 -5.38
N GLY A 296 27.03 -25.14 -4.92
CA GLY A 296 26.77 -24.67 -3.55
C GLY A 296 27.13 -23.19 -3.30
N LYS A 297 27.45 -22.43 -4.34
CA LYS A 297 27.75 -21.01 -4.28
C LYS A 297 26.67 -20.20 -5.02
N ALA A 298 26.08 -19.23 -4.36
CA ALA A 298 25.19 -18.25 -4.97
C ALA A 298 26.02 -17.07 -5.50
N THR A 299 25.84 -16.74 -6.76
CA THR A 299 26.41 -15.54 -7.39
C THR A 299 25.27 -14.61 -7.74
N VAL A 300 25.27 -13.42 -7.16
CA VAL A 300 24.26 -12.39 -7.42
C VAL A 300 24.87 -11.32 -8.30
N THR A 301 24.22 -11.04 -9.43
CA THR A 301 24.64 -9.98 -10.36
C THR A 301 23.50 -8.99 -10.56
N SER A 302 23.84 -7.71 -10.61
CA SER A 302 22.91 -6.63 -10.92
C SER A 302 23.52 -5.72 -11.97
N ASP A 303 22.72 -5.30 -12.94
CA ASP A 303 23.16 -4.33 -13.95
C ASP A 303 23.21 -2.91 -13.37
N GLU A 304 22.51 -2.65 -12.25
CA GLU A 304 22.40 -1.33 -11.64
C GLU A 304 22.42 -1.43 -10.10
N GLY A 305 23.12 -0.49 -9.46
CA GLY A 305 23.11 -0.31 -8.02
C GLY A 305 23.91 -1.33 -7.20
N VAL A 306 23.72 -1.30 -5.88
CA VAL A 306 24.33 -2.21 -4.90
C VAL A 306 23.30 -3.24 -4.48
N VAL A 307 23.68 -4.50 -4.48
CA VAL A 307 22.81 -5.60 -4.05
C VAL A 307 23.00 -5.83 -2.55
N TYR A 308 21.91 -5.80 -1.82
CA TYR A 308 21.85 -6.17 -0.41
C TYR A 308 21.13 -7.52 -0.30
N TYR A 309 21.59 -8.38 0.59
CA TYR A 309 20.97 -9.68 0.82
C TYR A 309 20.97 -10.05 2.31
N THR A 310 20.07 -10.93 2.70
CA THR A 310 19.99 -11.54 4.02
C THR A 310 20.00 -13.05 3.90
N LEU A 311 20.38 -13.74 4.98
CA LEU A 311 20.39 -15.20 5.04
C LEU A 311 19.32 -15.77 5.98
N ASP A 312 18.64 -14.91 6.72
CA ASP A 312 17.66 -15.26 7.76
C ASP A 312 16.20 -14.99 7.35
N GLY A 313 15.98 -14.65 6.05
CA GLY A 313 14.65 -14.31 5.54
C GLY A 313 14.14 -12.92 5.94
N SER A 314 14.96 -12.09 6.60
CA SER A 314 14.61 -10.69 6.86
C SER A 314 14.73 -9.84 5.60
N ASP A 315 13.97 -8.76 5.53
CA ASP A 315 14.01 -7.85 4.37
C ASP A 315 15.30 -7.01 4.40
N PRO A 316 16.18 -7.12 3.39
CA PRO A 316 17.46 -6.41 3.37
C PRO A 316 17.35 -4.89 3.32
N ARG A 317 16.19 -4.34 2.93
CA ARG A 317 15.95 -2.89 2.89
C ARG A 317 15.89 -2.23 4.27
N TYR A 318 15.64 -3.00 5.33
CA TYR A 318 15.38 -2.50 6.68
C TYR A 318 16.45 -2.89 7.69
N LEU A 319 17.53 -3.50 7.25
CA LEU A 319 18.60 -3.90 8.14
C LEU A 319 19.46 -2.70 8.55
N SER A 320 19.69 -2.62 9.85
CA SER A 320 20.78 -1.85 10.43
C SER A 320 22.13 -2.41 9.96
N ALA A 321 23.23 -1.74 10.27
CA ALA A 321 24.62 -1.93 9.89
C ALA A 321 25.17 -3.38 9.65
N ASP A 322 24.40 -4.43 9.88
CA ASP A 322 24.76 -5.84 9.70
C ASP A 322 24.35 -6.45 8.33
N ALA A 323 23.69 -5.68 7.45
CA ALA A 323 23.43 -6.10 6.07
C ALA A 323 24.76 -6.11 5.29
N LYS A 324 25.14 -7.29 4.80
CA LYS A 324 26.34 -7.50 3.98
C LYS A 324 26.01 -7.35 2.50
#